data_dd0de2d6cfd87c013a10f02faf796a01
#
_entry.id   dd0de2d6cfd87c013a10f02faf796a01
#
_cell.length_a   1.000
_cell.length_b   1.000
_cell.length_c   1.000
_cell.angle_alpha   90.00
_cell.angle_beta   90.00
_cell.angle_gamma   90.00
#
_symmetry.space_group_name_H-M   'P 1'
#
loop_
_entity.id
_entity.type
_entity.pdbx_description
1 polymer ?
#
loop_
_entity_poly.entity_id
_entity_poly.type
_entity_poly.pdbx_seq_one_letter_code
_entity_poly.pdbx_strand_id
1 'polypeptide(L)'
;MQIHKTENISLPDNDLDAINFVSNYLRHNLSGSTKVISMNITSEITKLNPVVSGQIISALAGMCDLIAFTTNGIKFGDLGYFRTFLGSISADAFNKLIVNIRLDGARVVHNENNGGDTYFDTYKALVHFLKSGVQVNADCYITNNTMKHLNEMVDWLNFVKLVWLVEPKFYCIKPLVNDWTSFCNDNGFKSDIEVIK
;
A
#
# COMPACT_ATOMS: atom_id res chain seq x y z
N MET A 1 8.61 4.77 -30.51
CA MET A 1 8.07 5.38 -29.28
C MET A 1 7.60 4.23 -28.41
N GLN A 2 8.34 3.90 -27.32
CA GLN A 2 7.88 2.87 -26.39
C GLN A 2 6.72 3.46 -25.58
N ILE A 3 5.57 2.82 -25.64
CA ILE A 3 4.40 3.22 -24.84
C ILE A 3 4.63 2.67 -23.44
N HIS A 4 4.84 3.57 -22.50
CA HIS A 4 4.96 3.26 -21.10
C HIS A 4 3.56 3.06 -20.50
N LYS A 5 3.28 1.89 -19.94
CA LYS A 5 1.96 1.55 -19.42
C LYS A 5 2.03 1.23 -17.91
N THR A 6 1.17 1.87 -17.14
CA THR A 6 0.82 1.43 -15.78
C THR A 6 -0.41 0.53 -15.87
N GLU A 7 -0.36 -0.65 -15.29
CA GLU A 7 -1.47 -1.59 -15.24
C GLU A 7 -1.98 -1.78 -13.82
N ASN A 8 -3.31 -1.82 -13.67
CA ASN A 8 -3.97 -2.14 -12.42
C ASN A 8 -4.57 -3.54 -12.54
N ILE A 9 -4.23 -4.42 -11.59
CA ILE A 9 -4.69 -5.80 -11.54
C ILE A 9 -5.45 -6.03 -10.24
N SER A 10 -6.66 -6.58 -10.34
CA SER A 10 -7.41 -7.07 -9.18
C SER A 10 -7.37 -8.59 -9.16
N LEU A 11 -6.76 -9.16 -8.14
CA LEU A 11 -6.68 -10.61 -7.95
C LEU A 11 -7.97 -11.15 -7.34
N PRO A 12 -8.39 -12.38 -7.70
CA PRO A 12 -9.40 -13.13 -6.97
C PRO A 12 -9.03 -13.36 -5.50
N ASP A 13 -10.04 -13.55 -4.65
CA ASP A 13 -9.88 -13.64 -3.20
C ASP A 13 -9.46 -15.04 -2.69
N ASN A 14 -9.27 -16.02 -3.58
CA ASN A 14 -8.78 -17.36 -3.23
C ASN A 14 -7.57 -17.77 -4.06
N ASP A 15 -6.75 -18.63 -3.49
CA ASP A 15 -5.44 -19.01 -4.04
C ASP A 15 -5.52 -19.62 -5.45
N LEU A 16 -6.44 -20.55 -5.69
CA LEU A 16 -6.52 -21.26 -6.96
C LEU A 16 -6.94 -20.34 -8.10
N ASP A 17 -7.95 -19.51 -7.88
CA ASP A 17 -8.43 -18.57 -8.90
C ASP A 17 -7.40 -17.47 -9.15
N ALA A 18 -6.69 -17.01 -8.11
CA ALA A 18 -5.61 -16.03 -8.25
C ALA A 18 -4.44 -16.59 -9.09
N ILE A 19 -4.03 -17.85 -8.83
CA ILE A 19 -2.99 -18.54 -9.63
C ILE A 19 -3.43 -18.69 -11.08
N ASN A 20 -4.66 -19.13 -11.32
CA ASN A 20 -5.21 -19.29 -12.66
C ASN A 20 -5.30 -17.95 -13.40
N PHE A 21 -5.77 -16.91 -12.72
CA PHE A 21 -5.83 -15.55 -13.26
C PHE A 21 -4.44 -15.08 -13.70
N VAL A 22 -3.44 -15.15 -12.84
CA VAL A 22 -2.07 -14.72 -13.14
C VAL A 22 -1.46 -15.56 -14.27
N SER A 23 -1.65 -16.88 -14.27
CA SER A 23 -1.15 -17.76 -15.33
C SER A 23 -1.74 -17.40 -16.68
N ASN A 24 -3.02 -17.10 -16.76
CA ASN A 24 -3.68 -16.65 -18.00
C ASN A 24 -3.21 -15.25 -18.40
N TYR A 25 -3.09 -14.33 -17.44
CA TYR A 25 -2.58 -12.99 -17.69
C TYR A 25 -1.17 -13.02 -18.28
N LEU A 26 -0.26 -13.82 -17.73
CA LEU A 26 1.11 -14.00 -18.23
C LEU A 26 1.12 -14.56 -19.65
N ARG A 27 0.33 -15.61 -19.94
CA ARG A 27 0.25 -16.21 -21.29
C ARG A 27 -0.18 -15.20 -22.36
N HIS A 28 -1.14 -14.34 -22.04
CA HIS A 28 -1.67 -13.36 -22.99
C HIS A 28 -0.75 -12.15 -23.21
N ASN A 29 0.04 -11.79 -22.21
CA ASN A 29 0.83 -10.55 -22.23
C ASN A 29 2.34 -10.78 -22.52
N LEU A 30 2.86 -12.00 -22.35
CA LEU A 30 4.26 -12.32 -22.67
C LEU A 30 4.61 -12.20 -24.17
N SER A 31 3.60 -12.27 -25.05
CA SER A 31 3.79 -12.13 -26.51
C SER A 31 3.68 -10.68 -27.01
N GLY A 32 3.36 -9.73 -26.16
CA GLY A 32 3.15 -8.32 -26.51
C GLY A 32 4.45 -7.51 -26.58
N SER A 33 4.51 -6.58 -27.51
CA SER A 33 5.63 -5.62 -27.67
C SER A 33 5.58 -4.45 -26.69
N THR A 34 4.56 -4.37 -25.83
CA THR A 34 4.36 -3.26 -24.90
C THR A 34 5.05 -3.58 -23.57
N LYS A 35 6.02 -2.76 -23.18
CA LYS A 35 6.67 -2.88 -21.87
C LYS A 35 5.76 -2.27 -20.79
N VAL A 36 5.41 -3.05 -19.78
CA VAL A 36 4.74 -2.56 -18.58
C VAL A 36 5.80 -1.98 -17.65
N ILE A 37 5.68 -0.70 -17.29
CA ILE A 37 6.63 -0.06 -16.37
C ILE A 37 6.21 -0.30 -14.92
N SER A 38 4.93 -0.13 -14.62
CA SER A 38 4.41 -0.25 -13.26
C SER A 38 3.15 -1.10 -13.25
N MET A 39 3.07 -2.00 -12.28
CA MET A 39 1.92 -2.86 -12.05
C MET A 39 1.41 -2.66 -10.63
N ASN A 40 0.14 -2.33 -10.49
CA ASN A 40 -0.51 -2.15 -9.19
C ASN A 40 -1.51 -3.28 -8.95
N ILE A 41 -1.34 -4.01 -7.86
CA ILE A 41 -2.32 -4.97 -7.36
C ILE A 41 -3.30 -4.19 -6.48
N THR A 42 -4.55 -4.09 -6.93
CA THR A 42 -5.60 -3.26 -6.29
C THR A 42 -6.47 -4.03 -5.30
N SER A 43 -6.45 -5.36 -5.35
CA SER A 43 -7.11 -6.22 -4.36
C SER A 43 -6.27 -6.38 -3.10
N GLU A 44 -6.92 -6.66 -1.95
CA GLU A 44 -6.20 -6.94 -0.70
C GLU A 44 -5.50 -8.30 -0.81
N ILE A 45 -4.18 -8.27 -1.00
CA ILE A 45 -3.36 -9.46 -1.26
C ILE A 45 -3.33 -10.42 -0.06
N THR A 46 -3.60 -9.94 1.14
CA THR A 46 -3.62 -10.77 2.35
C THR A 46 -4.84 -11.68 2.46
N LYS A 47 -5.78 -11.62 1.52
CA LYS A 47 -6.84 -12.63 1.38
C LYS A 47 -6.29 -13.98 0.94
N LEU A 48 -5.15 -13.98 0.27
CA LEU A 48 -4.44 -15.18 -0.19
C LEU A 48 -3.51 -15.73 0.89
N ASN A 49 -3.10 -16.98 0.70
CA ASN A 49 -2.01 -17.58 1.47
C ASN A 49 -0.71 -16.78 1.25
N PRO A 50 0.12 -16.52 2.28
CA PRO A 50 1.32 -15.70 2.15
C PRO A 50 2.34 -16.26 1.14
N VAL A 51 2.44 -17.57 0.99
CA VAL A 51 3.31 -18.19 -0.03
C VAL A 51 2.79 -17.89 -1.43
N VAL A 52 1.49 -18.07 -1.65
CA VAL A 52 0.85 -17.79 -2.96
C VAL A 52 0.97 -16.32 -3.32
N SER A 53 0.72 -15.42 -2.37
CA SER A 53 0.87 -13.98 -2.56
C SER A 53 2.29 -13.60 -3.02
N GLY A 54 3.32 -14.13 -2.35
CA GLY A 54 4.71 -13.86 -2.70
C GLY A 54 5.12 -14.44 -4.07
N GLN A 55 4.62 -15.64 -4.41
CA GLN A 55 4.85 -16.26 -5.72
C GLN A 55 4.17 -15.48 -6.85
N ILE A 56 2.95 -14.99 -6.64
CA ILE A 56 2.22 -14.15 -7.61
C ILE A 56 2.99 -12.85 -7.85
N ILE A 57 3.43 -12.16 -6.81
CA ILE A 57 4.26 -10.95 -6.94
C ILE A 57 5.52 -11.25 -7.73
N SER A 58 6.18 -12.37 -7.44
CA SER A 58 7.40 -12.76 -8.15
C SER A 58 7.15 -13.03 -9.65
N ALA A 59 6.05 -13.67 -9.97
CA ALA A 59 5.68 -13.95 -11.36
C ALA A 59 5.35 -12.66 -12.15
N LEU A 60 4.59 -11.76 -11.55
CA LEU A 60 4.20 -10.49 -12.17
C LEU A 60 5.38 -9.52 -12.29
N ALA A 61 6.29 -9.49 -11.32
CA ALA A 61 7.49 -8.64 -11.35
C ALA A 61 8.42 -8.94 -12.53
N GLY A 62 8.35 -10.16 -13.10
CA GLY A 62 9.06 -10.49 -14.34
C GLY A 62 8.60 -9.70 -15.55
N MET A 63 7.42 -9.06 -15.51
CA MET A 63 6.84 -8.32 -16.63
C MET A 63 6.96 -6.80 -16.50
N CYS A 64 7.35 -6.27 -15.35
CA CYS A 64 7.36 -4.84 -15.08
C CYS A 64 8.65 -4.39 -14.40
N ASP A 65 8.88 -3.07 -14.40
CA ASP A 65 10.02 -2.47 -13.71
C ASP A 65 9.70 -2.17 -12.22
N LEU A 66 8.41 -1.96 -11.90
CA LEU A 66 7.91 -1.74 -10.55
C LEU A 66 6.62 -2.54 -10.35
N ILE A 67 6.47 -3.12 -9.17
CA ILE A 67 5.23 -3.77 -8.73
C ILE A 67 4.81 -3.22 -7.38
N ALA A 68 3.57 -2.78 -7.28
CA ALA A 68 3.00 -2.24 -6.05
C ALA A 68 1.74 -2.99 -5.63
N PHE A 69 1.49 -3.04 -4.34
CA PHE A 69 0.19 -3.41 -3.79
C PHE A 69 -0.18 -2.53 -2.61
N THR A 70 -1.49 -2.39 -2.39
CA THR A 70 -2.04 -1.69 -1.22
C THR A 70 -2.62 -2.70 -0.25
N THR A 71 -2.38 -2.48 1.05
CA THR A 71 -2.87 -3.36 2.11
C THR A 71 -3.30 -2.56 3.35
N ASN A 72 -4.27 -3.09 4.09
CA ASN A 72 -4.56 -2.60 5.45
C ASN A 72 -3.50 -3.00 6.48
N GLY A 73 -2.57 -3.88 6.11
CA GLY A 73 -1.43 -4.28 6.92
C GLY A 73 -1.72 -5.28 8.05
N ILE A 74 -2.98 -5.53 8.41
CA ILE A 74 -3.34 -6.27 9.62
C ILE A 74 -2.66 -7.65 9.70
N LYS A 75 -2.74 -8.45 8.64
CA LYS A 75 -2.08 -9.77 8.62
C LYS A 75 -0.56 -9.68 8.60
N PHE A 76 0.00 -8.65 8.00
CA PHE A 76 1.45 -8.42 8.00
C PHE A 76 1.99 -7.93 9.36
N GLY A 77 1.12 -7.52 10.28
CA GLY A 77 1.46 -7.30 11.69
C GLY A 77 1.88 -8.59 12.41
N ASP A 78 1.41 -9.76 11.97
CA ASP A 78 1.92 -11.05 12.41
C ASP A 78 3.28 -11.35 11.75
N LEU A 79 4.31 -11.53 12.57
CA LEU A 79 5.68 -11.75 12.09
C LEU A 79 5.84 -13.07 11.33
N GLY A 80 5.08 -14.09 11.67
CA GLY A 80 5.10 -15.39 10.99
C GLY A 80 4.55 -15.27 9.58
N TYR A 81 3.38 -14.63 9.43
CA TYR A 81 2.78 -14.33 8.14
C TYR A 81 3.73 -13.49 7.27
N PHE A 82 4.25 -12.40 7.83
CA PHE A 82 5.18 -11.49 7.15
C PHE A 82 6.43 -12.22 6.63
N ARG A 83 7.09 -13.02 7.48
CA ARG A 83 8.30 -13.77 7.09
C ARG A 83 8.02 -14.80 6.01
N THR A 84 6.89 -15.49 6.09
CA THR A 84 6.48 -16.47 5.08
C THR A 84 6.24 -15.81 3.73
N PHE A 85 5.53 -14.69 3.73
CA PHE A 85 5.30 -13.87 2.53
C PHE A 85 6.64 -13.42 1.92
N LEU A 86 7.48 -12.78 2.72
CA LEU A 86 8.74 -12.22 2.24
C LEU A 86 9.71 -13.30 1.73
N GLY A 87 9.75 -14.45 2.41
CA GLY A 87 10.55 -15.61 1.99
C GLY A 87 10.07 -16.28 0.69
N SER A 88 8.86 -15.95 0.25
CA SER A 88 8.28 -16.46 -1.00
C SER A 88 8.45 -15.53 -2.19
N ILE A 89 9.02 -14.33 -1.97
CA ILE A 89 9.30 -13.33 -3.00
C ILE A 89 10.70 -13.58 -3.58
N SER A 90 10.82 -13.57 -4.90
CA SER A 90 12.13 -13.64 -5.57
C SER A 90 12.96 -12.37 -5.32
N ALA A 91 14.27 -12.47 -5.40
CA ALA A 91 15.18 -11.33 -5.22
C ALA A 91 14.90 -10.20 -6.26
N ASP A 92 14.57 -10.55 -7.50
CA ASP A 92 14.19 -9.58 -8.54
C ASP A 92 12.90 -8.85 -8.17
N ALA A 93 11.87 -9.57 -7.72
CA ALA A 93 10.60 -8.97 -7.31
C ALA A 93 10.77 -8.11 -6.05
N PHE A 94 11.61 -8.52 -5.11
CA PHE A 94 11.90 -7.75 -3.90
C PHE A 94 12.46 -6.36 -4.23
N ASN A 95 13.37 -6.26 -5.19
CA ASN A 95 13.99 -5.00 -5.60
C ASN A 95 13.02 -4.05 -6.35
N LYS A 96 11.92 -4.58 -6.85
CA LYS A 96 10.89 -3.84 -7.61
C LYS A 96 9.66 -3.52 -6.78
N LEU A 97 9.58 -4.07 -5.56
CA LEU A 97 8.37 -4.04 -4.74
C LEU A 97 8.18 -2.71 -4.03
N ILE A 98 6.98 -2.18 -4.16
CA ILE A 98 6.48 -1.04 -3.38
C ILE A 98 5.24 -1.49 -2.60
N VAL A 99 5.23 -1.26 -1.31
CA VAL A 99 4.09 -1.58 -0.45
C VAL A 99 3.42 -0.30 0.03
N ASN A 100 2.16 -0.11 -0.34
CA ASN A 100 1.34 0.97 0.16
C ASN A 100 0.54 0.46 1.36
N ILE A 101 0.83 0.97 2.54
CA ILE A 101 0.14 0.56 3.78
C ILE A 101 -0.87 1.63 4.16
N ARG A 102 -2.14 1.24 4.24
CA ARG A 102 -3.18 2.13 4.70
C ARG A 102 -3.09 2.35 6.21
N LEU A 103 -2.55 3.50 6.60
CA LEU A 103 -2.46 3.93 7.99
C LEU A 103 -3.07 5.33 8.13
N ASP A 104 -4.35 5.39 8.49
CA ASP A 104 -5.19 6.60 8.45
C ASP A 104 -4.87 7.62 9.57
N GLY A 105 -3.60 7.78 9.93
CA GLY A 105 -3.17 8.76 10.90
C GLY A 105 -2.99 8.20 12.32
N ALA A 106 -3.27 9.03 13.32
CA ALA A 106 -3.17 8.65 14.74
C ALA A 106 -4.09 7.47 15.08
N ARG A 107 -3.78 6.76 16.18
CA ARG A 107 -4.50 5.54 16.58
C ARG A 107 -6.03 5.74 16.63
N VAL A 108 -6.49 6.82 17.22
CA VAL A 108 -7.92 7.09 17.35
C VAL A 108 -8.57 7.24 15.98
N VAL A 109 -7.95 8.01 15.08
CA VAL A 109 -8.46 8.24 13.72
C VAL A 109 -8.47 6.94 12.92
N HIS A 110 -7.36 6.20 12.96
CA HIS A 110 -7.24 4.93 12.23
C HIS A 110 -8.31 3.92 12.68
N ASN A 111 -8.49 3.75 13.99
CA ASN A 111 -9.43 2.81 14.54
C ASN A 111 -10.90 3.20 14.26
N GLU A 112 -11.22 4.48 14.30
CA GLU A 112 -12.56 4.99 13.92
C GLU A 112 -12.84 4.77 12.43
N ASN A 113 -11.86 5.03 11.55
CA ASN A 113 -12.00 4.84 10.11
C ASN A 113 -12.13 3.37 9.70
N ASN A 114 -11.53 2.46 10.46
CA ASN A 114 -11.52 1.02 10.15
C ASN A 114 -12.52 0.20 10.97
N GLY A 115 -13.26 0.84 11.89
CA GLY A 115 -14.30 0.19 12.69
C GLY A 115 -13.78 -0.83 13.71
N GLY A 116 -12.51 -0.73 14.14
CA GLY A 116 -11.90 -1.65 15.09
C GLY A 116 -10.49 -1.28 15.53
N ASP A 117 -9.96 -1.95 16.55
CA ASP A 117 -8.61 -1.70 17.09
C ASP A 117 -7.55 -2.40 16.22
N THR A 118 -7.30 -1.85 15.04
CA THR A 118 -6.37 -2.40 14.03
C THR A 118 -5.05 -1.63 13.93
N TYR A 119 -4.94 -0.48 14.58
CA TYR A 119 -3.78 0.42 14.46
C TYR A 119 -2.45 -0.27 14.72
N PHE A 120 -2.34 -1.02 15.82
CA PHE A 120 -1.06 -1.62 16.20
C PHE A 120 -0.60 -2.72 15.23
N ASP A 121 -1.51 -3.48 14.64
CA ASP A 121 -1.13 -4.50 13.68
C ASP A 121 -0.71 -3.86 12.35
N THR A 122 -1.43 -2.84 11.89
CA THR A 122 -1.01 -2.04 10.73
C THR A 122 0.33 -1.34 10.97
N TYR A 123 0.53 -0.78 12.17
CA TYR A 123 1.80 -0.19 12.57
C TYR A 123 2.96 -1.20 12.54
N LYS A 124 2.78 -2.40 13.12
CA LYS A 124 3.79 -3.47 13.07
C LYS A 124 4.12 -3.85 11.63
N ALA A 125 3.10 -3.96 10.75
CA ALA A 125 3.32 -4.25 9.34
C ALA A 125 4.23 -3.20 8.69
N LEU A 126 3.95 -1.91 8.89
CA LEU A 126 4.79 -0.82 8.41
C LEU A 126 6.24 -0.99 8.88
N VAL A 127 6.44 -1.24 10.17
CA VAL A 127 7.78 -1.45 10.76
C VAL A 127 8.47 -2.69 10.18
N HIS A 128 7.74 -3.78 9.96
CA HIS A 128 8.29 -5.00 9.36
C HIS A 128 8.81 -4.75 7.95
N PHE A 129 8.03 -4.09 7.10
CA PHE A 129 8.43 -3.76 5.73
C PHE A 129 9.60 -2.78 5.70
N LEU A 130 9.57 -1.70 6.48
CA LEU A 130 10.68 -0.74 6.57
C LEU A 130 11.99 -1.42 6.99
N LYS A 131 11.95 -2.28 8.01
CA LYS A 131 13.13 -3.02 8.48
C LYS A 131 13.65 -4.05 7.48
N SER A 132 12.81 -4.55 6.60
CA SER A 132 13.22 -5.48 5.54
C SER A 132 13.92 -4.79 4.37
N GLY A 133 13.85 -3.46 4.26
CA GLY A 133 14.41 -2.69 3.16
C GLY A 133 13.48 -2.59 1.93
N VAL A 134 12.25 -3.06 2.03
CA VAL A 134 11.21 -2.85 0.99
C VAL A 134 10.81 -1.38 0.97
N GLN A 135 10.59 -0.83 -0.22
CA GLN A 135 10.05 0.52 -0.34
C GLN A 135 8.60 0.55 0.16
N VAL A 136 8.32 1.46 1.11
CA VAL A 136 7.00 1.59 1.73
C VAL A 136 6.46 3.00 1.56
N ASN A 137 5.17 3.10 1.25
CA ASN A 137 4.41 4.34 1.35
C ASN A 137 3.32 4.16 2.44
N ALA A 138 3.01 5.21 3.17
CA ALA A 138 1.87 5.25 4.06
C ALA A 138 0.71 5.97 3.35
N ASP A 139 -0.39 5.28 3.12
CA ASP A 139 -1.61 5.85 2.56
C ASP A 139 -2.53 6.28 3.71
N CYS A 140 -2.88 7.56 3.76
CA CYS A 140 -3.70 8.14 4.81
C CYS A 140 -4.99 8.71 4.23
N TYR A 141 -6.13 8.16 4.63
CA TYR A 141 -7.45 8.60 4.16
C TYR A 141 -8.00 9.68 5.07
N ILE A 142 -8.22 10.87 4.49
CA ILE A 142 -8.75 12.04 5.20
C ILE A 142 -10.27 11.99 5.15
N THR A 143 -10.86 11.79 6.30
CA THR A 143 -12.31 11.64 6.52
C THR A 143 -12.82 12.69 7.52
N ASN A 144 -14.13 12.70 7.75
CA ASN A 144 -14.71 13.52 8.82
C ASN A 144 -14.16 13.16 10.21
N ASN A 145 -13.76 11.89 10.43
CA ASN A 145 -13.13 11.49 11.68
C ASN A 145 -11.74 12.11 11.82
N THR A 146 -10.96 12.15 10.75
CA THR A 146 -9.67 12.84 10.73
C THR A 146 -9.81 14.31 11.15
N MET A 147 -10.82 15.00 10.60
CA MET A 147 -11.05 16.42 10.88
C MET A 147 -11.49 16.70 12.35
N LYS A 148 -11.99 15.69 13.08
CA LYS A 148 -12.28 15.82 14.52
C LYS A 148 -11.04 15.73 15.41
N HIS A 149 -9.96 15.13 14.91
CA HIS A 149 -8.77 14.77 15.66
C HIS A 149 -7.49 15.40 15.10
N LEU A 150 -7.56 16.67 14.66
CA LEU A 150 -6.44 17.36 14.00
C LEU A 150 -5.19 17.48 14.89
N ASN A 151 -5.35 17.65 16.20
CA ASN A 151 -4.20 17.73 17.11
C ASN A 151 -3.41 16.41 17.12
N GLU A 152 -4.09 15.29 17.23
CA GLU A 152 -3.48 13.94 17.18
C GLU A 152 -2.83 13.69 15.82
N MET A 153 -3.38 14.27 14.76
CA MET A 153 -2.79 14.19 13.43
C MET A 153 -1.47 14.96 13.32
N VAL A 154 -1.35 16.13 13.95
CA VAL A 154 -0.08 16.89 14.01
C VAL A 154 1.02 16.04 14.66
N ASP A 155 0.74 15.47 15.82
CA ASP A 155 1.69 14.63 16.56
C ASP A 155 2.10 13.40 15.73
N TRP A 156 1.13 12.74 15.11
CA TRP A 156 1.36 11.58 14.26
C TRP A 156 2.21 11.92 13.03
N LEU A 157 1.90 13.00 12.31
CA LEU A 157 2.63 13.42 11.13
C LEU A 157 4.08 13.78 11.47
N ASN A 158 4.31 14.49 12.57
CA ASN A 158 5.64 14.79 13.06
C ASN A 158 6.42 13.50 13.39
N PHE A 159 5.78 12.55 14.05
CA PHE A 159 6.38 11.26 14.39
C PHE A 159 6.77 10.47 13.14
N VAL A 160 5.84 10.32 12.18
CA VAL A 160 6.09 9.59 10.91
C VAL A 160 7.25 10.20 10.15
N LYS A 161 7.27 11.53 10.01
CA LYS A 161 8.32 12.26 9.30
C LYS A 161 9.68 12.12 9.97
N LEU A 162 9.75 12.22 11.30
CA LEU A 162 11.02 12.24 12.04
C LEU A 162 11.59 10.85 12.32
N VAL A 163 10.72 9.87 12.56
CA VAL A 163 11.14 8.52 13.00
C VAL A 163 11.25 7.55 11.84
N TRP A 164 10.33 7.62 10.90
CA TRP A 164 10.30 6.67 9.79
C TRP A 164 10.82 7.22 8.47
N LEU A 165 10.97 8.54 8.37
CA LEU A 165 11.36 9.22 7.14
C LEU A 165 10.43 8.89 5.96
N VAL A 166 9.16 8.59 6.26
CA VAL A 166 8.11 8.30 5.30
C VAL A 166 7.24 9.54 5.16
N GLU A 167 6.99 9.98 3.93
CA GLU A 167 6.01 11.02 3.65
C GLU A 167 4.66 10.34 3.34
N PRO A 168 3.62 10.56 4.15
CA PRO A 168 2.30 9.99 3.88
C PRO A 168 1.71 10.57 2.60
N LYS A 169 1.03 9.72 1.82
CA LYS A 169 0.15 10.15 0.74
C LYS A 169 -1.26 10.33 1.28
N PHE A 170 -1.86 11.46 0.98
CA PHE A 170 -3.20 11.78 1.47
C PHE A 170 -4.25 11.53 0.40
N TYR A 171 -5.27 10.75 0.76
CA TYR A 171 -6.47 10.49 -0.03
C TYR A 171 -7.64 11.20 0.63
N CYS A 172 -8.11 12.29 0.03
CA CYS A 172 -9.09 13.17 0.65
C CYS A 172 -10.41 13.17 -0.10
N ILE A 173 -11.55 13.02 0.61
CA ILE A 173 -12.87 13.21 0.02
C ILE A 173 -13.06 14.67 -0.36
N LYS A 174 -13.67 14.92 -1.53
CA LYS A 174 -13.78 16.25 -2.14
C LYS A 174 -14.19 17.39 -1.20
N PRO A 175 -15.19 17.27 -0.31
CA PRO A 175 -15.61 18.38 0.54
C PRO A 175 -14.56 18.79 1.58
N LEU A 176 -13.58 17.93 1.91
CA LEU A 176 -12.56 18.19 2.94
C LEU A 176 -11.23 18.69 2.37
N VAL A 177 -11.05 18.74 1.05
CA VAL A 177 -9.76 19.06 0.41
C VAL A 177 -9.20 20.41 0.85
N ASN A 178 -10.05 21.45 0.86
CA ASN A 178 -9.61 22.81 1.22
C ASN A 178 -9.21 22.90 2.69
N ASP A 179 -10.01 22.31 3.58
CA ASP A 179 -9.76 22.33 5.02
C ASP A 179 -8.49 21.56 5.36
N TRP A 180 -8.29 20.39 4.75
CA TRP A 180 -7.07 19.61 4.93
C TRP A 180 -5.83 20.31 4.34
N THR A 181 -5.95 20.97 3.19
CA THR A 181 -4.86 21.75 2.58
C THR A 181 -4.47 22.90 3.49
N SER A 182 -5.44 23.64 4.05
CA SER A 182 -5.18 24.72 5.00
C SER A 182 -4.46 24.18 6.24
N PHE A 183 -4.98 23.11 6.83
CA PHE A 183 -4.35 22.45 7.98
C PHE A 183 -2.89 22.05 7.71
N CYS A 184 -2.59 21.45 6.56
CA CYS A 184 -1.22 21.07 6.20
C CYS A 184 -0.31 22.30 6.10
N ASN A 185 -0.78 23.36 5.43
CA ASN A 185 -0.02 24.61 5.25
C ASN A 185 0.27 25.29 6.60
N ASP A 186 -0.74 25.35 7.49
CA ASP A 186 -0.63 25.99 8.80
C ASP A 186 0.37 25.26 9.73
N ASN A 187 0.56 23.95 9.50
CA ASN A 187 1.47 23.13 10.29
C ASN A 187 2.77 22.73 9.57
N GLY A 188 3.02 23.27 8.39
CA GLY A 188 4.26 23.06 7.62
C GLY A 188 4.41 21.64 7.05
N PHE A 189 3.30 20.96 6.78
CA PHE A 189 3.28 19.66 6.09
C PHE A 189 3.09 19.82 4.59
N LYS A 190 3.65 18.90 3.81
CA LYS A 190 3.31 18.82 2.39
C LYS A 190 1.87 18.31 2.23
N SER A 191 1.12 18.94 1.35
CA SER A 191 -0.24 18.53 0.99
C SER A 191 -0.26 17.88 -0.39
N ASP A 192 0.36 16.70 -0.53
CA ASP A 192 0.22 15.91 -1.76
C ASP A 192 -1.07 15.10 -1.64
N ILE A 193 -2.16 15.62 -2.23
CA ILE A 193 -3.53 15.12 -2.03
C ILE A 193 -4.05 14.49 -3.31
N GLU A 194 -4.45 13.23 -3.22
CA GLU A 194 -5.29 12.58 -4.22
C GLU A 194 -6.77 12.71 -3.83
N VAL A 195 -7.58 13.33 -4.71
CA VAL A 195 -9.01 13.52 -4.44
C VAL A 195 -9.78 12.27 -4.80
N ILE A 196 -10.45 11.69 -3.80
CA ILE A 196 -11.32 10.52 -3.98
C ILE A 196 -12.80 10.94 -4.03
N LYS A 197 -13.61 10.16 -4.74
CA LYS A 197 -15.05 10.41 -4.95
C LYS A 197 -15.87 9.98 -3.75
#